data_9028264abce26da59991d9c883e4ed75
#
_entry.id   9028264abce26da59991d9c883e4ed75
#
_cell.length_a   1.000
_cell.length_b   1.000
_cell.length_c   1.000
_cell.angle_alpha   90.00
_cell.angle_beta   90.00
_cell.angle_gamma   90.00
#
_symmetry.space_group_name_H-M   'P 1'
#
loop_
_entity.id
_entity.type
_entity.pdbx_description
1 polymer ?
#
loop_
_entity_poly.entity_id
_entity_poly.type
_entity_poly.pdbx_seq_one_letter_code
_entity_poly.pdbx_strand_id
1 'polypeptide(L)'
;MRLLMVLRQIAKRQVQRRRREDMKERTSMALFSDEEKARISEAIAAAERSTAGEIVAVVTAASESYFYVPFMWAAMIALLVPWPLVYLTWWPMHVVYFVQLATFLILVLLLMPRSVRVGLVPRLIRRQHAHRRAVEQFLSQSLHTTAGRTGVLIFVSVAERYAEILADKAINAKVEPGTWQGIVDHLTRDLAEGRAADGFAHAIEMAGAQLAKHFPPGSNDPNELPDHLIVLD
;
A
#
# COMPACT_ATOMS: atom_id res chain seq x y z
N MET A 1 31.66 -31.43 -1.07
CA MET A 1 31.39 -30.27 -1.91
C MET A 1 29.93 -29.81 -1.89
N ARG A 2 28.92 -30.70 -1.96
CA ARG A 2 27.46 -30.34 -1.91
C ARG A 2 27.01 -29.69 -0.59
N LEU A 3 27.52 -30.15 0.57
CA LEU A 3 27.13 -29.62 1.89
C LEU A 3 27.55 -28.14 2.06
N LEU A 4 28.73 -27.76 1.61
CA LEU A 4 29.23 -26.37 1.65
C LEU A 4 28.40 -25.42 0.76
N MET A 5 27.88 -25.89 -0.38
CA MET A 5 26.98 -25.11 -1.23
C MET A 5 25.63 -24.87 -0.54
N VAL A 6 25.06 -25.88 0.09
CA VAL A 6 23.79 -25.78 0.83
C VAL A 6 23.92 -24.80 2.02
N LEU A 7 24.99 -24.91 2.80
CA LEU A 7 25.25 -23.99 3.91
C LEU A 7 25.45 -22.55 3.44
N ARG A 8 26.12 -22.32 2.32
CA ARG A 8 26.27 -20.99 1.71
C ARG A 8 24.93 -20.40 1.22
N GLN A 9 24.06 -21.25 0.68
CA GLN A 9 22.71 -20.84 0.27
C GLN A 9 21.83 -20.49 1.45
N ILE A 10 21.88 -21.27 2.53
CA ILE A 10 21.14 -20.99 3.77
C ILE A 10 21.64 -19.69 4.39
N ALA A 11 22.95 -19.50 4.51
CA ALA A 11 23.53 -18.27 5.02
C ALA A 11 23.14 -17.03 4.19
N LYS A 12 23.16 -17.12 2.84
CA LYS A 12 22.69 -16.04 1.96
C LYS A 12 21.21 -15.73 2.16
N ARG A 13 20.35 -16.75 2.32
CA ARG A 13 18.92 -16.56 2.58
C ARG A 13 18.68 -15.90 3.95
N GLN A 14 19.43 -16.28 4.99
CA GLN A 14 19.34 -15.67 6.30
C GLN A 14 19.79 -14.19 6.30
N VAL A 15 20.89 -13.87 5.61
CA VAL A 15 21.35 -12.48 5.46
C VAL A 15 20.34 -11.63 4.67
N GLN A 16 19.74 -12.20 3.62
CA GLN A 16 18.70 -11.51 2.87
C GLN A 16 17.42 -11.31 3.69
N ARG A 17 17.07 -12.30 4.54
CA ARG A 17 15.92 -12.20 5.44
C ARG A 17 16.12 -11.09 6.47
N ARG A 18 17.28 -11.05 7.15
CA ARG A 18 17.63 -9.97 8.08
C ARG A 18 17.64 -8.60 7.42
N ARG A 19 18.23 -8.46 6.22
CA ARG A 19 18.20 -7.19 5.48
C ARG A 19 16.77 -6.74 5.13
N ARG A 20 15.86 -7.68 4.84
CA ARG A 20 14.45 -7.36 4.60
C ARG A 20 13.75 -6.95 5.88
N GLU A 21 14.04 -7.61 7.00
CA GLU A 21 13.49 -7.27 8.33
C GLU A 21 13.98 -5.88 8.78
N ASP A 22 15.29 -5.59 8.67
CA ASP A 22 15.86 -4.26 8.97
C ASP A 22 15.28 -3.17 8.05
N MET A 23 15.01 -3.48 6.78
CA MET A 23 14.41 -2.53 5.85
C MET A 23 12.94 -2.28 6.17
N LYS A 24 12.20 -3.30 6.57
CA LYS A 24 10.81 -3.19 7.05
C LYS A 24 10.71 -2.34 8.31
N GLU A 25 11.59 -2.56 9.29
CA GLU A 25 11.65 -1.72 10.49
C GLU A 25 11.96 -0.26 10.16
N ARG A 26 12.91 0.02 9.27
CA ARG A 26 13.22 1.39 8.82
C ARG A 26 12.06 2.06 8.09
N THR A 27 11.35 1.36 7.23
CA THR A 27 10.18 1.89 6.50
C THR A 27 9.00 2.10 7.45
N SER A 28 8.78 1.16 8.37
CA SER A 28 7.77 1.24 9.41
C SER A 28 8.02 2.43 10.37
N MET A 29 9.26 2.67 10.79
CA MET A 29 9.66 3.84 11.59
C MET A 29 9.55 5.16 10.81
N ALA A 30 9.67 5.13 9.47
CA ALA A 30 9.55 6.33 8.64
C ALA A 30 8.10 6.79 8.43
N LEU A 31 7.11 5.88 8.58
CA LEU A 31 5.69 6.20 8.37
C LEU A 31 4.95 6.50 9.67
N PHE A 32 5.26 5.78 10.75
CA PHE A 32 4.63 5.92 12.06
C PHE A 32 5.67 5.71 13.17
N SER A 33 5.67 6.58 14.18
CA SER A 33 6.41 6.37 15.42
C SER A 33 5.82 5.19 16.22
N ASP A 34 6.58 4.65 17.17
CA ASP A 34 6.09 3.56 18.01
C ASP A 34 4.93 4.01 18.93
N GLU A 35 4.90 5.29 19.34
CA GLU A 35 3.79 5.87 20.07
C GLU A 35 2.52 5.94 19.21
N GLU A 36 2.63 6.33 17.94
CA GLU A 36 1.51 6.36 17.00
C GLU A 36 0.97 4.96 16.71
N LYS A 37 1.86 3.97 16.56
CA LYS A 37 1.45 2.56 16.40
C LYS A 37 0.72 2.05 17.64
N ALA A 38 1.23 2.37 18.85
CA ALA A 38 0.59 1.98 20.10
C ALA A 38 -0.82 2.59 20.22
N ARG A 39 -0.99 3.87 19.88
CA ARG A 39 -2.31 4.54 19.86
C ARG A 39 -3.29 3.88 18.89
N ILE A 40 -2.83 3.50 17.69
CA ILE A 40 -3.67 2.80 16.71
C ILE A 40 -4.06 1.41 17.24
N SER A 41 -3.11 0.67 17.83
CA SER A 41 -3.38 -0.63 18.45
C SER A 41 -4.38 -0.53 19.60
N GLU A 42 -4.26 0.49 20.44
CA GLU A 42 -5.21 0.74 21.52
C GLU A 42 -6.62 1.06 20.99
N ALA A 43 -6.70 1.84 19.89
CA ALA A 43 -7.98 2.14 19.24
C ALA A 43 -8.63 0.86 18.67
N ILE A 44 -7.86 -0.05 18.05
CA ILE A 44 -8.35 -1.34 17.57
C ILE A 44 -8.91 -2.14 18.74
N ALA A 45 -8.11 -2.38 19.78
CA ALA A 45 -8.51 -3.13 20.96
C ALA A 45 -9.73 -2.51 21.68
N ALA A 46 -9.86 -1.17 21.67
CA ALA A 46 -11.01 -0.49 22.24
C ALA A 46 -12.28 -0.72 21.42
N ALA A 47 -12.20 -0.66 20.10
CA ALA A 47 -13.32 -0.88 19.20
C ALA A 47 -13.81 -2.34 19.29
N GLU A 48 -12.90 -3.31 19.26
CA GLU A 48 -13.22 -4.76 19.30
C GLU A 48 -13.86 -5.18 20.62
N ARG A 49 -13.55 -4.54 21.74
CA ARG A 49 -14.26 -4.80 23.01
C ARG A 49 -15.77 -4.51 22.96
N SER A 50 -16.21 -3.72 21.99
CA SER A 50 -17.63 -3.32 21.86
C SER A 50 -18.39 -4.09 20.78
N THR A 51 -17.72 -5.00 20.05
CA THR A 51 -18.29 -5.72 18.90
C THR A 51 -17.68 -7.10 18.73
N ALA A 52 -18.42 -8.03 18.14
CA ALA A 52 -17.91 -9.31 17.63
C ALA A 52 -17.23 -9.18 16.25
N GLY A 53 -16.89 -7.98 15.82
CA GLY A 53 -16.20 -7.74 14.55
C GLY A 53 -14.73 -7.49 14.75
N GLU A 54 -13.92 -7.99 13.83
CA GLU A 54 -12.46 -7.87 13.80
C GLU A 54 -12.03 -6.73 12.89
N ILE A 55 -11.12 -5.87 13.33
CA ILE A 55 -10.64 -4.70 12.59
C ILE A 55 -9.13 -4.80 12.37
N VAL A 56 -8.71 -4.91 11.12
CA VAL A 56 -7.29 -4.88 10.75
C VAL A 56 -6.97 -3.57 10.03
N ALA A 57 -5.98 -2.84 10.52
CA ALA A 57 -5.44 -1.65 9.90
C ALA A 57 -4.15 -1.97 9.16
N VAL A 58 -4.08 -1.61 7.86
CA VAL A 58 -2.92 -1.84 7.00
C VAL A 58 -2.51 -0.56 6.32
N VAL A 59 -1.24 -0.22 6.40
CA VAL A 59 -0.64 0.88 5.63
C VAL A 59 0.49 0.34 4.77
N THR A 60 0.55 0.78 3.52
CA THR A 60 1.68 0.49 2.63
C THR A 60 2.30 1.77 2.09
N ALA A 61 3.60 1.77 1.95
CA ALA A 61 4.31 2.88 1.34
C ALA A 61 3.97 3.01 -0.16
N ALA A 62 3.72 1.91 -0.88
CA ALA A 62 3.14 1.86 -2.22
C ALA A 62 2.57 0.46 -2.50
N SER A 63 1.50 0.42 -3.29
CA SER A 63 0.86 -0.83 -3.70
C SER A 63 1.61 -1.54 -4.82
N GLU A 64 2.41 -0.80 -5.62
CA GLU A 64 3.17 -1.34 -6.75
C GLU A 64 4.48 -0.58 -6.94
N SER A 65 5.49 -1.22 -7.51
CA SER A 65 6.83 -0.64 -7.70
C SER A 65 6.95 0.34 -8.88
N TYR A 66 6.11 0.18 -9.90
CA TYR A 66 6.06 0.99 -11.14
C TYR A 66 7.41 1.17 -11.86
N PHE A 67 8.36 0.24 -11.70
CA PHE A 67 9.69 0.39 -12.33
C PHE A 67 9.66 0.44 -13.86
N TYR A 68 8.67 -0.16 -14.49
CA TYR A 68 8.53 -0.16 -15.96
C TYR A 68 8.15 1.22 -16.53
N VAL A 69 7.54 2.10 -15.73
CA VAL A 69 6.99 3.39 -16.18
C VAL A 69 8.08 4.34 -16.72
N PRO A 70 9.21 4.57 -16.02
CA PRO A 70 10.31 5.38 -16.55
C PRO A 70 10.83 4.87 -17.88
N PHE A 71 11.02 3.56 -18.02
CA PHE A 71 11.53 2.95 -19.25
C PHE A 71 10.57 3.11 -20.40
N MET A 72 9.27 2.92 -20.16
CA MET A 72 8.22 3.09 -21.17
C MET A 72 8.19 4.53 -21.70
N TRP A 73 8.14 5.52 -20.81
CA TRP A 73 8.10 6.93 -21.20
C TRP A 73 9.41 7.38 -21.87
N ALA A 74 10.56 6.97 -21.32
CA ALA A 74 11.84 7.27 -21.91
C ALA A 74 11.99 6.68 -23.32
N ALA A 75 11.55 5.43 -23.54
CA ALA A 75 11.55 4.80 -24.85
C ALA A 75 10.63 5.51 -25.84
N MET A 76 9.40 5.85 -25.43
CA MET A 76 8.47 6.57 -26.30
C MET A 76 9.03 7.92 -26.75
N ILE A 77 9.59 8.71 -25.83
CA ILE A 77 10.17 10.00 -26.14
C ILE A 77 11.43 9.83 -27.02
N ALA A 78 12.32 8.91 -26.64
CA ALA A 78 13.56 8.66 -27.41
C ALA A 78 13.28 8.22 -28.85
N LEU A 79 12.18 7.49 -29.11
CA LEU A 79 11.78 7.09 -30.48
C LEU A 79 11.34 8.30 -31.34
N LEU A 80 10.89 9.39 -30.73
CA LEU A 80 10.50 10.60 -31.42
C LEU A 80 11.69 11.50 -31.78
N VAL A 81 12.81 11.39 -31.05
CA VAL A 81 13.99 12.26 -31.21
C VAL A 81 14.60 12.23 -32.61
N PRO A 82 14.76 11.08 -33.29
CA PRO A 82 15.35 11.04 -34.64
C PRO A 82 14.56 11.83 -35.68
N TRP A 83 13.22 11.91 -35.54
CA TRP A 83 12.38 12.57 -36.53
C TRP A 83 12.78 14.03 -36.79
N PRO A 84 12.77 14.94 -35.81
CA PRO A 84 13.18 16.32 -36.04
C PRO A 84 14.67 16.42 -36.42
N LEU A 85 15.54 15.56 -35.88
CA LEU A 85 16.96 15.63 -36.16
C LEU A 85 17.28 15.28 -37.62
N VAL A 86 16.65 14.26 -38.17
CA VAL A 86 16.85 13.86 -39.57
C VAL A 86 16.31 14.89 -40.56
N TYR A 87 15.17 15.57 -40.25
CA TYR A 87 14.57 16.53 -41.17
C TYR A 87 15.10 17.96 -41.01
N LEU A 88 15.54 18.33 -39.80
CA LEU A 88 15.97 19.71 -39.51
C LEU A 88 17.47 19.90 -39.44
N THR A 89 18.27 18.80 -39.41
CA THR A 89 19.71 18.88 -39.29
C THR A 89 20.42 18.03 -40.39
N TRP A 90 21.63 18.43 -40.74
CA TRP A 90 22.48 17.68 -41.64
C TRP A 90 23.46 16.74 -40.89
N TRP A 91 23.04 16.31 -39.68
CA TRP A 91 23.90 15.46 -38.84
C TRP A 91 24.05 14.05 -39.41
N PRO A 92 25.26 13.47 -39.34
CA PRO A 92 25.44 12.09 -39.76
C PRO A 92 24.64 11.14 -38.86
N MET A 93 24.18 10.04 -39.44
CA MET A 93 23.26 9.10 -38.81
C MET A 93 23.76 8.58 -37.45
N HIS A 94 25.07 8.33 -37.30
CA HIS A 94 25.63 7.88 -36.03
C HIS A 94 25.47 8.91 -34.90
N VAL A 95 25.52 10.20 -35.20
CA VAL A 95 25.25 11.27 -34.19
C VAL A 95 23.81 11.25 -33.76
N VAL A 96 22.85 11.07 -34.69
CA VAL A 96 21.45 10.95 -34.39
C VAL A 96 21.17 9.78 -33.42
N TYR A 97 21.78 8.61 -33.67
CA TYR A 97 21.67 7.47 -32.76
C TYR A 97 22.28 7.73 -31.37
N PHE A 98 23.45 8.39 -31.31
CA PHE A 98 24.05 8.76 -30.02
C PHE A 98 23.14 9.73 -29.24
N VAL A 99 22.55 10.71 -29.89
CA VAL A 99 21.60 11.65 -29.24
C VAL A 99 20.36 10.91 -28.76
N GLN A 100 19.81 10.01 -29.57
CA GLN A 100 18.67 9.17 -29.17
C GLN A 100 18.99 8.33 -27.93
N LEU A 101 20.14 7.63 -27.92
CA LEU A 101 20.57 6.82 -26.79
C LEU A 101 20.81 7.68 -25.54
N ALA A 102 21.49 8.81 -25.69
CA ALA A 102 21.72 9.75 -24.60
C ALA A 102 20.40 10.26 -24.01
N THR A 103 19.44 10.65 -24.87
CA THR A 103 18.11 11.07 -24.45
C THR A 103 17.40 9.99 -23.65
N PHE A 104 17.42 8.74 -24.12
CA PHE A 104 16.82 7.61 -23.41
C PHE A 104 17.43 7.45 -22.01
N LEU A 105 18.76 7.40 -21.91
CA LEU A 105 19.46 7.21 -20.63
C LEU A 105 19.20 8.35 -19.65
N ILE A 106 19.23 9.60 -20.13
CA ILE A 106 18.97 10.79 -19.32
C ILE A 106 17.51 10.75 -18.81
N LEU A 107 16.54 10.45 -19.67
CA LEU A 107 15.14 10.37 -19.28
C LEU A 107 14.89 9.24 -18.28
N VAL A 108 15.47 8.06 -18.47
CA VAL A 108 15.36 6.97 -17.48
C VAL A 108 15.87 7.46 -16.13
N LEU A 109 17.02 8.12 -16.08
CA LEU A 109 17.61 8.63 -14.83
C LEU A 109 16.72 9.70 -14.17
N LEU A 110 16.19 10.64 -14.95
CA LEU A 110 15.32 11.71 -14.46
C LEU A 110 13.95 11.21 -13.98
N LEU A 111 13.41 10.16 -14.62
CA LEU A 111 12.11 9.58 -14.28
C LEU A 111 12.19 8.47 -13.22
N MET A 112 13.39 8.05 -12.80
CA MET A 112 13.60 6.99 -11.81
C MET A 112 13.08 7.31 -10.40
N PRO A 113 13.12 8.56 -9.87
CA PRO A 113 12.64 8.86 -8.54
C PRO A 113 11.19 8.42 -8.32
N ARG A 114 10.88 7.84 -7.13
CA ARG A 114 9.58 7.23 -6.80
C ARG A 114 8.41 8.20 -7.00
N SER A 115 8.58 9.46 -6.57
CA SER A 115 7.55 10.50 -6.70
C SER A 115 7.17 10.77 -8.16
N VAL A 116 8.16 10.79 -9.06
CA VAL A 116 7.95 10.99 -10.48
C VAL A 116 7.27 9.78 -11.12
N ARG A 117 7.77 8.56 -10.82
CA ARG A 117 7.20 7.31 -11.36
C ARG A 117 5.72 7.17 -11.06
N VAL A 118 5.34 7.36 -9.81
CA VAL A 118 3.93 7.24 -9.38
C VAL A 118 3.09 8.36 -10.01
N GLY A 119 3.63 9.56 -10.13
CA GLY A 119 2.95 10.71 -10.77
C GLY A 119 2.61 10.49 -12.23
N LEU A 120 3.46 9.75 -12.96
CA LEU A 120 3.27 9.45 -14.39
C LEU A 120 2.22 8.35 -14.67
N VAL A 121 1.79 7.62 -13.64
CA VAL A 121 0.76 6.58 -13.78
C VAL A 121 -0.63 7.22 -13.72
N PRO A 122 -1.54 6.92 -14.66
CA PRO A 122 -2.92 7.39 -14.61
C PRO A 122 -3.61 7.03 -13.29
N ARG A 123 -4.44 7.94 -12.77
CA ARG A 123 -5.13 7.75 -11.47
C ARG A 123 -5.96 6.47 -11.41
N LEU A 124 -6.58 6.08 -12.54
CA LEU A 124 -7.37 4.86 -12.62
C LEU A 124 -6.52 3.62 -12.37
N ILE A 125 -5.34 3.53 -13.01
CA ILE A 125 -4.42 2.39 -12.85
C ILE A 125 -3.89 2.32 -11.41
N ARG A 126 -3.52 3.47 -10.82
CA ARG A 126 -3.08 3.54 -9.41
C ARG A 126 -4.15 3.02 -8.45
N ARG A 127 -5.42 3.42 -8.65
CA ARG A 127 -6.55 2.95 -7.84
C ARG A 127 -6.78 1.44 -7.99
N GLN A 128 -6.68 0.91 -9.20
CA GLN A 128 -6.82 -0.53 -9.45
C GLN A 128 -5.72 -1.34 -8.73
N HIS A 129 -4.47 -0.90 -8.80
CA HIS A 129 -3.37 -1.57 -8.08
C HIS A 129 -3.55 -1.49 -6.56
N ALA A 130 -3.95 -0.32 -6.04
CA ALA A 130 -4.20 -0.14 -4.61
C ALA A 130 -5.38 -1.01 -4.12
N HIS A 131 -6.49 -1.03 -4.85
CA HIS A 131 -7.64 -1.91 -4.55
C HIS A 131 -7.25 -3.39 -4.58
N ARG A 132 -6.54 -3.83 -5.62
CA ARG A 132 -6.03 -5.21 -5.69
C ARG A 132 -5.17 -5.56 -4.48
N ARG A 133 -4.27 -4.65 -4.08
CA ARG A 133 -3.43 -4.85 -2.89
C ARG A 133 -4.25 -4.92 -1.61
N ALA A 134 -5.31 -4.09 -1.47
CA ALA A 134 -6.23 -4.16 -0.35
C ALA A 134 -6.94 -5.52 -0.28
N VAL A 135 -7.44 -6.02 -1.40
CA VAL A 135 -8.07 -7.35 -1.48
C VAL A 135 -7.08 -8.47 -1.14
N GLU A 136 -5.85 -8.40 -1.64
CA GLU A 136 -4.79 -9.36 -1.29
C GLU A 136 -4.52 -9.34 0.23
N GLN A 137 -4.51 -8.17 0.87
CA GLN A 137 -4.34 -8.07 2.33
C GLN A 137 -5.57 -8.60 3.08
N PHE A 138 -6.77 -8.29 2.65
CA PHE A 138 -7.99 -8.83 3.24
C PHE A 138 -7.99 -10.36 3.31
N LEU A 139 -7.51 -11.00 2.24
CA LEU A 139 -7.38 -12.46 2.18
C LEU A 139 -6.19 -12.98 3.00
N SER A 140 -5.04 -12.31 2.94
CA SER A 140 -3.82 -12.76 3.62
C SER A 140 -3.89 -12.64 5.14
N GLN A 141 -4.67 -11.65 5.64
CA GLN A 141 -4.97 -11.50 7.07
C GLN A 141 -6.13 -12.39 7.55
N SER A 142 -6.64 -13.28 6.72
CA SER A 142 -7.71 -14.22 7.06
C SER A 142 -9.03 -13.59 7.51
N LEU A 143 -9.27 -12.31 7.19
CA LEU A 143 -10.49 -11.59 7.55
C LEU A 143 -11.77 -12.26 7.02
N HIS A 144 -11.66 -12.98 5.92
CA HIS A 144 -12.76 -13.75 5.32
C HIS A 144 -13.08 -15.08 6.04
N THR A 145 -12.25 -15.49 7.02
CA THR A 145 -12.39 -16.76 7.74
C THR A 145 -12.83 -16.59 9.19
N THR A 146 -13.06 -15.35 9.65
CA THR A 146 -13.61 -15.06 10.99
C THR A 146 -14.93 -15.81 11.18
N ALA A 147 -15.19 -16.29 12.40
CA ALA A 147 -16.34 -17.14 12.71
C ALA A 147 -17.68 -16.49 12.33
N GLY A 148 -17.81 -15.18 12.55
CA GLY A 148 -19.01 -14.38 12.20
C GLY A 148 -19.00 -13.81 10.78
N ARG A 149 -17.91 -13.95 10.00
CA ARG A 149 -17.66 -13.20 8.78
C ARG A 149 -17.81 -11.69 8.97
N THR A 150 -17.23 -11.22 10.06
CA THR A 150 -17.33 -9.85 10.57
C THR A 150 -15.99 -9.11 10.52
N GLY A 151 -15.12 -9.50 9.58
CA GLY A 151 -13.83 -8.85 9.36
C GLY A 151 -13.93 -7.54 8.58
N VAL A 152 -13.23 -6.51 9.04
CA VAL A 152 -13.07 -5.19 8.38
C VAL A 152 -11.60 -4.88 8.19
N LEU A 153 -11.20 -4.54 6.98
CA LEU A 153 -9.88 -4.03 6.65
C LEU A 153 -9.93 -2.53 6.41
N ILE A 154 -9.13 -1.75 7.12
CA ILE A 154 -8.85 -0.35 6.82
C ILE A 154 -7.49 -0.30 6.12
N PHE A 155 -7.49 -0.01 4.82
CA PHE A 155 -6.29 -0.03 3.97
C PHE A 155 -5.91 1.36 3.49
N VAL A 156 -4.63 1.71 3.63
CA VAL A 156 -4.08 2.99 3.13
C VAL A 156 -2.83 2.72 2.29
N SER A 157 -2.78 3.31 1.10
CA SER A 157 -1.58 3.35 0.25
C SER A 157 -1.11 4.79 0.05
N VAL A 158 0.08 5.09 0.60
CA VAL A 158 0.60 6.46 0.69
C VAL A 158 0.98 7.01 -0.69
N ALA A 159 1.72 6.25 -1.49
CA ALA A 159 2.21 6.70 -2.80
C ALA A 159 1.07 6.92 -3.80
N GLU A 160 0.05 6.07 -3.80
CA GLU A 160 -1.13 6.17 -4.65
C GLU A 160 -2.14 7.20 -4.12
N ARG A 161 -1.99 7.68 -2.87
CA ARG A 161 -2.95 8.53 -2.16
C ARG A 161 -4.34 7.88 -2.18
N TYR A 162 -4.39 6.64 -1.74
CA TYR A 162 -5.59 5.82 -1.77
C TYR A 162 -5.87 5.27 -0.38
N ALA A 163 -7.13 5.33 0.03
CA ALA A 163 -7.64 4.64 1.21
C ALA A 163 -8.93 3.91 0.84
N GLU A 164 -9.16 2.77 1.48
CA GLU A 164 -10.34 1.94 1.27
C GLU A 164 -10.66 1.16 2.53
N ILE A 165 -11.95 0.93 2.77
CA ILE A 165 -12.42 -0.01 3.78
C ILE A 165 -13.07 -1.18 3.05
N LEU A 166 -12.56 -2.38 3.31
CA LEU A 166 -13.13 -3.63 2.85
C LEU A 166 -13.79 -4.35 4.04
N ALA A 167 -15.06 -4.64 3.93
CA ALA A 167 -15.81 -5.40 4.94
C ALA A 167 -16.34 -6.70 4.36
N ASP A 168 -16.43 -7.75 5.18
CA ASP A 168 -17.01 -9.03 4.75
C ASP A 168 -18.52 -8.90 4.46
N LYS A 169 -19.05 -9.90 3.78
CA LYS A 169 -20.45 -9.91 3.28
C LYS A 169 -21.48 -9.71 4.39
N ALA A 170 -21.28 -10.31 5.56
CA ALA A 170 -22.22 -10.18 6.69
C ALA A 170 -22.36 -8.74 7.15
N ILE A 171 -21.27 -7.98 7.12
CA ILE A 171 -21.25 -6.57 7.48
C ILE A 171 -21.87 -5.73 6.38
N ASN A 172 -21.43 -5.91 5.13
CA ASN A 172 -21.94 -5.14 3.99
C ASN A 172 -23.45 -5.31 3.76
N ALA A 173 -24.04 -6.42 4.21
CA ALA A 173 -25.48 -6.65 4.14
C ALA A 173 -26.29 -5.83 5.15
N LYS A 174 -25.66 -5.32 6.24
CA LYS A 174 -26.33 -4.61 7.34
C LYS A 174 -26.00 -3.12 7.40
N VAL A 175 -24.82 -2.73 6.92
CA VAL A 175 -24.35 -1.34 6.95
C VAL A 175 -24.95 -0.57 5.78
N GLU A 176 -25.40 0.65 6.04
CA GLU A 176 -25.98 1.52 5.01
C GLU A 176 -24.98 1.86 3.89
N PRO A 177 -25.44 1.92 2.63
CA PRO A 177 -24.59 2.32 1.51
C PRO A 177 -23.97 3.70 1.75
N GLY A 178 -22.66 3.82 1.48
CA GLY A 178 -21.93 5.08 1.66
C GLY A 178 -21.31 5.29 3.05
N THR A 179 -21.64 4.50 4.06
CA THR A 179 -21.06 4.61 5.41
C THR A 179 -19.53 4.47 5.36
N TRP A 180 -19.03 3.44 4.68
CA TRP A 180 -17.58 3.23 4.53
C TRP A 180 -16.90 4.36 3.78
N GLN A 181 -17.57 4.92 2.76
CA GLN A 181 -17.03 6.07 2.01
C GLN A 181 -16.91 7.29 2.93
N GLY A 182 -17.89 7.55 3.78
CA GLY A 182 -17.83 8.65 4.78
C GLY A 182 -16.63 8.51 5.71
N ILE A 183 -16.34 7.30 6.21
CA ILE A 183 -15.18 7.02 7.07
C ILE A 183 -13.87 7.23 6.29
N VAL A 184 -13.79 6.73 5.05
CA VAL A 184 -12.63 6.93 4.16
C VAL A 184 -12.38 8.40 3.88
N ASP A 185 -13.43 9.20 3.70
CA ASP A 185 -13.30 10.64 3.45
C ASP A 185 -12.74 11.39 4.67
N HIS A 186 -13.11 11.00 5.89
CA HIS A 186 -12.50 11.51 7.13
C HIS A 186 -11.04 11.11 7.24
N LEU A 187 -10.73 9.81 7.08
CA LEU A 187 -9.38 9.28 7.11
C LEU A 187 -8.46 10.00 6.10
N THR A 188 -8.91 10.15 4.85
CA THR A 188 -8.11 10.81 3.81
C THR A 188 -7.87 12.29 4.07
N ARG A 189 -8.80 12.98 4.74
CA ARG A 189 -8.62 14.37 5.17
C ARG A 189 -7.54 14.48 6.24
N ASP A 190 -7.61 13.65 7.29
CA ASP A 190 -6.60 13.65 8.36
C ASP A 190 -5.21 13.27 7.82
N LEU A 191 -5.13 12.30 6.90
CA LEU A 191 -3.88 11.97 6.20
C LEU A 191 -3.32 13.14 5.40
N ALA A 192 -4.17 13.91 4.71
CA ALA A 192 -3.75 15.07 3.94
C ALA A 192 -3.23 16.21 4.84
N GLU A 193 -3.71 16.31 6.08
CA GLU A 193 -3.28 17.27 7.08
C GLU A 193 -2.09 16.79 7.92
N GLY A 194 -1.54 15.61 7.62
CA GLY A 194 -0.39 15.04 8.32
C GLY A 194 -0.72 14.41 9.68
N ARG A 195 -1.99 14.20 10.00
CA ARG A 195 -2.47 13.57 11.24
C ARG A 195 -2.82 12.09 11.01
N ALA A 196 -1.84 11.33 10.51
CA ALA A 196 -2.09 9.95 10.08
C ALA A 196 -2.59 9.04 11.23
N ALA A 197 -1.96 9.12 12.40
CA ALA A 197 -2.35 8.30 13.55
C ALA A 197 -3.76 8.65 14.06
N ASP A 198 -4.10 9.93 14.12
CA ASP A 198 -5.44 10.39 14.51
C ASP A 198 -6.48 9.94 13.49
N GLY A 199 -6.15 10.05 12.19
CA GLY A 199 -7.03 9.59 11.11
C GLY A 199 -7.34 8.09 11.18
N PHE A 200 -6.32 7.26 11.46
CA PHE A 200 -6.55 5.83 11.69
C PHE A 200 -7.40 5.57 12.94
N ALA A 201 -7.09 6.23 14.07
CA ALA A 201 -7.84 6.06 15.31
C ALA A 201 -9.32 6.43 15.12
N HIS A 202 -9.63 7.57 14.50
CA HIS A 202 -10.99 7.98 14.17
C HIS A 202 -11.69 7.00 13.22
N ALA A 203 -11.00 6.53 12.19
CA ALA A 203 -11.59 5.57 11.25
C ALA A 203 -11.90 4.23 11.92
N ILE A 204 -11.05 3.76 12.84
CA ILE A 204 -11.27 2.56 13.66
C ILE A 204 -12.46 2.75 14.60
N GLU A 205 -12.52 3.87 15.30
CA GLU A 205 -13.64 4.21 16.20
C GLU A 205 -14.98 4.23 15.45
N MET A 206 -15.03 4.93 14.31
CA MET A 206 -16.23 5.00 13.47
C MET A 206 -16.63 3.63 12.92
N ALA A 207 -15.67 2.82 12.47
CA ALA A 207 -15.92 1.46 12.01
C ALA A 207 -16.42 0.56 13.14
N GLY A 208 -15.77 0.61 14.30
CA GLY A 208 -16.17 -0.10 15.50
C GLY A 208 -17.61 0.24 15.96
N ALA A 209 -17.98 1.52 15.91
CA ALA A 209 -19.34 1.96 16.22
C ALA A 209 -20.38 1.35 15.25
N GLN A 210 -20.06 1.24 13.95
CA GLN A 210 -20.93 0.56 12.97
C GLN A 210 -21.01 -0.94 13.24
N LEU A 211 -19.91 -1.57 13.60
CA LEU A 211 -19.87 -2.99 13.96
C LEU A 211 -20.68 -3.25 15.24
N ALA A 212 -20.48 -2.48 16.29
CA ALA A 212 -21.18 -2.63 17.57
C ALA A 212 -22.72 -2.52 17.41
N LYS A 213 -23.19 -1.66 16.50
CA LYS A 213 -24.62 -1.49 16.21
C LYS A 213 -25.28 -2.76 15.65
N HIS A 214 -24.52 -3.53 14.84
CA HIS A 214 -25.05 -4.67 14.09
C HIS A 214 -24.54 -6.02 14.57
N PHE A 215 -23.41 -6.04 15.25
CA PHE A 215 -22.69 -7.22 15.72
C PHE A 215 -22.19 -6.97 17.15
N PRO A 216 -23.10 -6.93 18.16
CA PRO A 216 -22.72 -6.75 19.55
C PRO A 216 -21.82 -7.92 20.01
N PRO A 217 -20.95 -7.70 21.01
CA PRO A 217 -20.05 -8.73 21.51
C PRO A 217 -20.81 -9.93 22.05
N GLY A 218 -20.35 -11.12 21.72
CA GLY A 218 -20.86 -12.38 22.23
C GLY A 218 -20.38 -12.68 23.65
N SER A 219 -21.02 -13.62 24.33
CA SER A 219 -20.60 -14.06 25.68
C SER A 219 -19.24 -14.81 25.67
N ASN A 220 -18.78 -15.26 24.54
CA ASN A 220 -17.52 -15.97 24.36
C ASN A 220 -16.96 -15.63 22.96
N ASP A 221 -16.47 -14.41 22.84
CA ASP A 221 -15.92 -13.85 21.58
C ASP A 221 -14.40 -13.76 21.69
N PRO A 222 -13.65 -14.77 21.18
CA PRO A 222 -12.21 -14.71 21.22
C PRO A 222 -11.72 -13.70 20.20
N ASN A 223 -10.72 -12.89 20.57
CA ASN A 223 -9.98 -12.11 19.61
C ASN A 223 -9.25 -13.06 18.63
N GLU A 224 -9.67 -13.05 17.37
CA GLU A 224 -9.17 -13.98 16.34
C GLU A 224 -7.96 -13.40 15.60
N LEU A 225 -7.76 -12.08 15.60
CA LEU A 225 -6.74 -11.38 14.84
C LEU A 225 -5.91 -10.44 15.73
N PRO A 226 -4.68 -10.12 15.34
CA PRO A 226 -3.81 -9.27 16.15
C PRO A 226 -4.16 -7.77 16.03
N ASP A 227 -4.30 -7.09 17.17
CA ASP A 227 -4.69 -5.68 17.33
C ASP A 227 -3.52 -4.72 17.06
N HIS A 228 -2.88 -4.80 15.90
CA HIS A 228 -1.78 -3.88 15.58
C HIS A 228 -1.82 -3.38 14.14
N LEU A 229 -1.28 -2.18 13.95
CA LEU A 229 -1.10 -1.62 12.61
C LEU A 229 -0.07 -2.44 11.82
N ILE A 230 -0.49 -2.98 10.68
CA ILE A 230 0.38 -3.71 9.75
C ILE A 230 0.97 -2.70 8.77
N VAL A 231 2.30 -2.57 8.80
CA VAL A 231 3.04 -1.71 7.86
C VAL A 231 3.70 -2.58 6.80
N LEU A 232 3.34 -2.33 5.53
CA LEU A 232 3.88 -3.03 4.36
C LEU A 232 4.84 -2.12 3.58
N ASP A 233 5.88 -2.73 3.00
CA ASP A 233 6.87 -2.06 2.14
C ASP A 233 6.36 -1.85 0.72
#